data_44c4cdfe228a382f442f531a0228ba15
#
_entry.id   44c4cdfe228a382f442f531a0228ba15
#
_cell.length_a   1.000
_cell.length_b   1.000
_cell.length_c   1.000
_cell.angle_alpha   90.00
_cell.angle_beta   90.00
_cell.angle_gamma   90.00
#
_symmetry.space_group_name_H-M   'P 1'
#
loop_
_entity.id
_entity.type
_entity.pdbx_description
1 polymer ?
#
loop_
_entity_poly.entity_id
_entity_poly.type
_entity_poly.pdbx_seq_one_letter_code
_entity_poly.pdbx_strand_id
1 'polypeptide(L)'
;MRALILIFSIFFFSSTSAQDFRQYEFAVMTINECENYEEAMIKINEFIAYEQANAPNVTLTRCGMRSDGKMGCLILAESFEAYEENMSWGETDEDWNELIRLGWEKCGIEDFYFKQDTLTFD
;
A
#
# COMPACT_ATOMS: atom_id res chain seq x y z
N MET A 1 54.50 14.57 20.10
CA MET A 1 53.18 14.11 20.54
C MET A 1 52.25 14.09 19.34
N ARG A 2 51.95 12.90 18.85
CA ARG A 2 50.98 12.76 17.76
C ARG A 2 49.68 12.23 18.38
N ALA A 3 48.67 13.09 18.39
CA ALA A 3 47.32 12.65 18.77
C ALA A 3 46.75 11.78 17.66
N LEU A 4 46.53 10.52 17.95
CA LEU A 4 45.80 9.60 17.09
C LEU A 4 44.33 9.92 17.23
N ILE A 5 43.75 10.61 16.25
CA ILE A 5 42.31 10.78 16.17
C ILE A 5 41.75 9.48 15.59
N LEU A 6 41.24 8.63 16.45
CA LEU A 6 40.43 7.48 16.07
C LEU A 6 39.08 8.02 15.60
N ILE A 7 38.90 8.12 14.29
CA ILE A 7 37.59 8.38 13.70
C ILE A 7 36.81 7.08 13.80
N PHE A 8 35.95 6.97 14.80
CA PHE A 8 34.93 5.92 14.85
C PHE A 8 33.90 6.25 13.77
N SER A 9 34.02 5.59 12.64
CA SER A 9 32.93 5.54 11.67
C SER A 9 31.80 4.73 12.29
N ILE A 10 30.82 5.40 12.85
CA ILE A 10 29.62 4.74 13.32
C ILE A 10 28.82 4.39 12.06
N PHE A 11 28.91 3.15 11.62
CA PHE A 11 28.00 2.64 10.61
C PHE A 11 26.65 2.45 11.28
N PHE A 12 25.75 3.40 11.08
CA PHE A 12 24.35 3.15 11.34
C PHE A 12 23.85 2.17 10.28
N PHE A 13 23.86 0.89 10.61
CA PHE A 13 22.98 -0.03 9.93
C PHE A 13 21.57 0.34 10.35
N SER A 14 20.90 1.19 9.55
CA SER A 14 19.46 1.19 9.58
C SER A 14 19.06 -0.20 9.10
N SER A 15 18.86 -1.13 10.03
CA SER A 15 18.13 -2.32 9.73
C SER A 15 16.71 -1.87 9.38
N THR A 16 16.45 -1.62 8.07
CA THR A 16 15.11 -1.78 7.58
C THR A 16 14.79 -3.24 7.85
N SER A 17 14.22 -3.50 9.01
CA SER A 17 13.66 -4.80 9.28
C SER A 17 12.66 -5.03 8.17
N ALA A 18 12.97 -5.94 7.23
CA ALA A 18 11.98 -6.47 6.32
C ALA A 18 10.82 -6.87 7.21
N GLN A 19 9.69 -6.17 7.07
CA GLN A 19 8.54 -6.45 7.90
C GLN A 19 8.20 -7.92 7.66
N ASP A 20 8.28 -8.72 8.71
CA ASP A 20 7.98 -10.14 8.63
C ASP A 20 6.51 -10.28 8.23
N PHE A 21 6.25 -11.07 7.21
CA PHE A 21 4.90 -11.37 6.75
C PHE A 21 3.97 -11.80 7.89
N ARG A 22 4.51 -12.48 8.90
CA ARG A 22 3.77 -12.93 10.09
C ARG A 22 3.27 -11.81 11.00
N GLN A 23 3.71 -10.57 10.80
CA GLN A 23 3.18 -9.41 11.53
C GLN A 23 1.81 -8.99 11.02
N TYR A 24 1.41 -9.47 9.86
CA TYR A 24 0.13 -9.14 9.24
C TYR A 24 -0.85 -10.28 9.44
N GLU A 25 -1.94 -10.01 10.13
CA GLU A 25 -2.98 -10.98 10.43
C GLU A 25 -4.19 -10.89 9.48
N PHE A 26 -4.22 -9.86 8.65
CA PHE A 26 -5.33 -9.60 7.75
C PHE A 26 -4.86 -9.22 6.35
N ALA A 27 -5.50 -9.79 5.34
CA ALA A 27 -5.21 -9.48 3.94
C ALA A 27 -6.49 -9.21 3.15
N VAL A 28 -6.40 -8.23 2.24
CA VAL A 28 -7.45 -7.94 1.25
C VAL A 28 -6.87 -8.15 -0.13
N MET A 29 -7.59 -8.87 -0.97
CA MET A 29 -7.27 -9.06 -2.39
C MET A 29 -8.39 -8.46 -3.21
N THR A 30 -8.06 -7.53 -4.10
CA THR A 30 -9.03 -6.89 -4.99
C THR A 30 -8.81 -7.34 -6.43
N ILE A 31 -9.89 -7.40 -7.19
CA ILE A 31 -9.87 -7.75 -8.61
C ILE A 31 -10.75 -6.76 -9.34
N ASN A 32 -10.21 -6.14 -10.40
CA ASN A 32 -10.98 -5.25 -11.25
C ASN A 32 -10.44 -5.25 -12.67
N GLU A 33 -11.32 -4.96 -13.61
CA GLU A 33 -10.91 -4.68 -14.99
C GLU A 33 -10.27 -3.30 -15.04
N CYS A 34 -9.25 -3.14 -15.88
CA CYS A 34 -8.58 -1.87 -16.04
C CYS A 34 -8.21 -1.63 -17.50
N GLU A 35 -8.86 -0.64 -18.12
CA GLU A 35 -8.68 -0.32 -19.54
C GLU A 35 -7.27 0.22 -19.84
N ASN A 36 -6.80 1.16 -19.05
CA ASN A 36 -5.49 1.81 -19.22
C ASN A 36 -4.58 1.42 -18.06
N TYR A 37 -4.23 0.15 -17.99
CA TYR A 37 -3.48 -0.44 -16.88
C TYR A 37 -2.19 0.33 -16.53
N GLU A 38 -1.35 0.62 -17.54
CA GLU A 38 -0.06 1.28 -17.28
C GLU A 38 -0.23 2.68 -16.68
N GLU A 39 -1.15 3.47 -17.21
CA GLU A 39 -1.45 4.81 -16.68
C GLU A 39 -2.09 4.72 -15.29
N ALA A 40 -3.00 3.76 -15.10
CA ALA A 40 -3.63 3.53 -13.81
C ALA A 40 -2.60 3.15 -12.74
N MET A 41 -1.63 2.31 -13.07
CA MET A 41 -0.59 1.88 -12.12
C MET A 41 0.27 3.05 -11.64
N ILE A 42 0.54 4.04 -12.49
CA ILE A 42 1.25 5.25 -12.08
C ILE A 42 0.46 5.98 -10.99
N LYS A 43 -0.84 6.17 -11.19
CA LYS A 43 -1.72 6.85 -10.25
C LYS A 43 -1.96 6.04 -8.97
N ILE A 44 -2.14 4.75 -9.11
CA ILE A 44 -2.33 3.84 -7.98
C ILE A 44 -1.07 3.80 -7.11
N ASN A 45 0.12 3.79 -7.70
CA ASN A 45 1.36 3.84 -6.93
C ASN A 45 1.55 5.18 -6.20
N GLU A 46 1.12 6.30 -6.78
CA GLU A 46 1.07 7.59 -6.08
C GLU A 46 0.11 7.53 -4.89
N PHE A 47 -1.05 6.93 -5.07
CA PHE A 47 -2.04 6.71 -4.01
C PHE A 47 -1.47 5.85 -2.88
N ILE A 48 -0.85 4.72 -3.21
CA ILE A 48 -0.24 3.82 -2.22
C ILE A 48 0.85 4.53 -1.42
N ALA A 49 1.71 5.30 -2.08
CA ALA A 49 2.76 6.06 -1.41
C ALA A 49 2.17 7.11 -0.44
N TYR A 50 1.11 7.80 -0.85
CA TYR A 50 0.41 8.75 0.00
C TYR A 50 -0.21 8.07 1.23
N GLU A 51 -0.91 6.97 1.03
CA GLU A 51 -1.53 6.21 2.11
C GLU A 51 -0.49 5.70 3.11
N GLN A 52 0.61 5.14 2.63
CA GLN A 52 1.69 4.67 3.51
C GLN A 52 2.32 5.78 4.34
N ALA A 53 2.40 6.99 3.80
CA ALA A 53 2.99 8.13 4.49
C ALA A 53 2.03 8.79 5.51
N ASN A 54 0.72 8.66 5.35
CA ASN A 54 -0.26 9.47 6.09
C ASN A 54 -1.30 8.64 6.87
N ALA A 55 -1.56 7.40 6.50
CA ALA A 55 -2.57 6.58 7.18
C ALA A 55 -2.17 6.26 8.63
N PRO A 56 -3.16 6.10 9.53
CA PRO A 56 -2.88 5.85 10.95
C PRO A 56 -2.18 4.51 11.24
N ASN A 57 -2.37 3.51 10.38
CA ASN A 57 -1.76 2.19 10.56
C ASN A 57 -0.89 1.79 9.36
N VAL A 58 0.16 1.04 9.62
CA VAL A 58 1.04 0.52 8.57
C VAL A 58 0.31 -0.59 7.81
N THR A 59 0.32 -0.46 6.48
CA THR A 59 -0.14 -1.51 5.57
C THR A 59 0.92 -1.73 4.50
N LEU A 60 0.94 -2.92 3.91
CA LEU A 60 1.71 -3.20 2.70
C LEU A 60 0.72 -3.42 1.57
N THR A 61 0.78 -2.58 0.56
CA THR A 61 -0.10 -2.66 -0.61
C THR A 61 0.73 -2.76 -1.87
N ARG A 62 0.38 -3.71 -2.71
CA ARG A 62 0.95 -3.82 -4.03
C ARG A 62 -0.10 -4.25 -5.03
N CYS A 63 -0.12 -3.61 -6.19
CA CYS A 63 -1.01 -3.94 -7.29
C CYS A 63 -0.20 -4.46 -8.47
N GLY A 64 -0.84 -5.24 -9.31
CA GLY A 64 -0.22 -5.81 -10.48
C GLY A 64 -1.24 -6.42 -11.42
N MET A 65 -0.75 -7.02 -12.49
CA MET A 65 -1.58 -7.71 -13.47
C MET A 65 -1.69 -9.19 -13.13
N ARG A 66 -2.93 -9.67 -13.11
CA ARG A 66 -3.23 -11.08 -12.92
C ARG A 66 -3.00 -11.85 -14.22
N SER A 67 -2.88 -13.16 -14.10
CA SER A 67 -2.75 -14.06 -15.28
C SER A 67 -3.94 -14.02 -16.25
N ASP A 68 -5.12 -13.59 -15.75
CA ASP A 68 -6.32 -13.41 -16.57
C ASP A 68 -6.41 -12.02 -17.24
N GLY A 69 -5.39 -11.17 -17.09
CA GLY A 69 -5.34 -9.82 -17.66
C GLY A 69 -6.03 -8.75 -16.84
N LYS A 70 -6.64 -9.09 -15.71
CA LYS A 70 -7.25 -8.13 -14.80
C LYS A 70 -6.23 -7.57 -13.82
N MET A 71 -6.51 -6.39 -13.29
CA MET A 71 -5.73 -5.81 -12.21
C MET A 71 -6.09 -6.47 -10.89
N GLY A 72 -5.08 -6.75 -10.08
CA GLY A 72 -5.26 -7.21 -8.71
C GLY A 72 -4.41 -6.40 -7.75
N CYS A 73 -4.93 -6.17 -6.55
CA CYS A 73 -4.18 -5.56 -5.46
C CYS A 73 -4.17 -6.50 -4.27
N LEU A 74 -3.04 -6.55 -3.58
CA LEU A 74 -2.89 -7.23 -2.31
C LEU A 74 -2.58 -6.19 -1.25
N ILE A 75 -3.38 -6.17 -0.20
CA ILE A 75 -3.22 -5.28 0.94
C ILE A 75 -3.03 -6.15 2.18
N LEU A 76 -1.90 -5.98 2.86
CA LEU A 76 -1.63 -6.63 4.14
C LEU A 76 -1.77 -5.60 5.25
N ALA A 77 -2.54 -5.92 6.28
CA ALA A 77 -2.74 -5.10 7.45
C ALA A 77 -2.44 -5.90 8.72
N GLU A 78 -2.05 -5.22 9.79
CA GLU A 78 -1.74 -5.86 11.07
C GLU A 78 -2.94 -6.59 11.64
N SER A 79 -4.15 -6.02 11.45
CA SER A 79 -5.42 -6.59 11.89
C SER A 79 -6.57 -6.07 11.01
N PHE A 80 -7.73 -6.71 11.14
CA PHE A 80 -8.96 -6.21 10.53
C PHE A 80 -9.31 -4.80 11.01
N GLU A 81 -9.15 -4.55 12.29
CA GLU A 81 -9.43 -3.25 12.91
C GLU A 81 -8.51 -2.15 12.37
N ALA A 82 -7.22 -2.47 12.17
CA ALA A 82 -6.26 -1.53 11.58
C ALA A 82 -6.63 -1.20 10.13
N TYR A 83 -7.06 -2.18 9.37
CA TYR A 83 -7.56 -1.98 8.01
C TYR A 83 -8.79 -1.07 7.98
N GLU A 84 -9.78 -1.33 8.83
CA GLU A 84 -10.99 -0.53 8.91
C GLU A 84 -10.70 0.91 9.33
N GLU A 85 -9.80 1.11 10.27
CA GLU A 85 -9.38 2.44 10.72
C GLU A 85 -8.74 3.24 9.57
N ASN A 86 -7.88 2.60 8.77
CA ASN A 86 -7.30 3.22 7.60
C ASN A 86 -8.35 3.58 6.54
N MET A 87 -9.33 2.72 6.32
CA MET A 87 -10.41 2.98 5.38
C MET A 87 -11.29 4.15 5.85
N SER A 88 -11.62 4.20 7.12
CA SER A 88 -12.39 5.31 7.72
C SER A 88 -11.63 6.63 7.62
N TRP A 89 -10.33 6.62 7.87
CA TRP A 89 -9.48 7.79 7.67
C TRP A 89 -9.48 8.23 6.21
N GLY A 90 -9.29 7.30 5.28
CA GLY A 90 -9.25 7.58 3.84
C GLY A 90 -10.54 8.21 3.32
N GLU A 91 -11.69 7.75 3.78
CA GLU A 91 -12.99 8.29 3.39
C GLU A 91 -13.14 9.79 3.71
N THR A 92 -12.46 10.29 4.73
CA THR A 92 -12.51 11.69 5.16
C THR A 92 -11.33 12.52 4.65
N ASP A 93 -10.33 11.90 4.06
CA ASP A 93 -9.13 12.58 3.55
C ASP A 93 -9.31 12.96 2.08
N GLU A 94 -9.27 14.26 1.77
CA GLU A 94 -9.51 14.77 0.42
C GLU A 94 -8.46 14.27 -0.59
N ASP A 95 -7.20 14.24 -0.20
CA ASP A 95 -6.10 13.82 -1.08
C ASP A 95 -6.16 12.31 -1.34
N TRP A 96 -6.50 11.51 -0.36
CA TRP A 96 -6.72 10.07 -0.51
C TRP A 96 -7.83 9.81 -1.53
N ASN A 97 -8.96 10.51 -1.41
CA ASN A 97 -10.10 10.37 -2.32
C ASN A 97 -9.74 10.79 -3.74
N GLU A 98 -9.03 11.90 -3.91
CA GLU A 98 -8.66 12.39 -5.24
C GLU A 98 -7.65 11.47 -5.93
N LEU A 99 -6.65 10.97 -5.21
CA LEU A 99 -5.65 10.07 -5.76
C LEU A 99 -6.25 8.72 -6.19
N ILE A 100 -7.12 8.14 -5.38
CA ILE A 100 -7.78 6.89 -5.73
C ILE A 100 -8.74 7.07 -6.92
N ARG A 101 -9.44 8.19 -6.96
CA ARG A 101 -10.32 8.53 -8.08
C ARG A 101 -9.57 8.61 -9.41
N LEU A 102 -8.40 9.24 -9.40
CA LEU A 102 -7.55 9.35 -10.60
C LEU A 102 -7.10 7.98 -11.10
N GLY A 103 -6.75 7.08 -10.21
CA GLY A 103 -6.38 5.71 -10.57
C GLY A 103 -7.55 4.95 -11.20
N TRP A 104 -8.71 4.99 -10.58
CA TRP A 104 -9.92 4.31 -11.08
C TRP A 104 -10.44 4.90 -12.39
N GLU A 105 -10.33 6.20 -12.58
CA GLU A 105 -10.66 6.85 -13.85
C GLU A 105 -9.87 6.25 -15.01
N LYS A 106 -8.58 5.98 -14.81
CA LYS A 106 -7.73 5.34 -15.83
C LYS A 106 -8.14 3.88 -16.10
N CYS A 107 -8.70 3.20 -15.13
CA CYS A 107 -9.25 1.87 -15.31
C CYS A 107 -10.63 1.86 -15.99
N GLY A 108 -11.28 3.02 -16.13
CA GLY A 108 -12.65 3.11 -16.66
C GLY A 108 -13.72 2.71 -15.65
N ILE A 109 -13.41 2.82 -14.35
CA ILE A 109 -14.32 2.46 -13.26
C ILE A 109 -14.96 3.75 -12.73
N GLU A 110 -16.29 3.85 -12.85
CA GLU A 110 -17.05 4.99 -12.34
C GLU A 110 -17.45 4.83 -10.88
N ASP A 111 -17.74 3.59 -10.46
CA ASP A 111 -18.11 3.25 -9.09
C ASP A 111 -16.95 2.56 -8.37
N PHE A 112 -16.70 2.95 -7.12
CA PHE A 112 -15.66 2.35 -6.27
C PHE A 112 -15.99 0.92 -5.83
N TYR A 113 -16.75 0.19 -6.63
CA TYR A 113 -17.08 -1.19 -6.36
C TYR A 113 -16.13 -2.11 -7.12
N PHE A 114 -15.29 -2.79 -6.40
CA PHE A 114 -14.48 -3.86 -6.94
C PHE A 114 -14.69 -5.13 -6.13
N LYS A 115 -14.58 -6.23 -6.82
CA LYS A 115 -14.67 -7.53 -6.17
C LYS A 115 -13.45 -7.72 -5.28
N GLN A 116 -13.70 -8.08 -4.02
CA GLN A 116 -12.63 -8.33 -3.07
C GLN A 116 -12.88 -9.60 -2.26
N ASP A 117 -11.78 -10.24 -1.92
CA ASP A 117 -11.74 -11.35 -0.96
C ASP A 117 -10.83 -10.96 0.19
N THR A 118 -11.10 -11.51 1.36
CA THR A 118 -10.30 -11.26 2.56
C THR A 118 -9.80 -12.57 3.16
N LEU A 119 -8.64 -12.49 3.79
CA LEU A 119 -8.06 -13.58 4.57
C LEU A 119 -7.73 -13.07 5.96
N THR A 120 -8.10 -13.84 6.95
CA THR A 120 -7.63 -13.64 8.33
C THR A 120 -6.69 -14.80 8.65
N PHE A 121 -5.47 -14.48 9.04
CA PHE A 121 -4.46 -15.48 9.35
C PHE A 121 -4.53 -15.88 10.82
N ASP A 122 -4.32 -17.17 11.09
CA ASP A 122 -4.22 -17.71 12.44
C ASP A 122 -2.83 -17.52 13.04
#